data_65ea330cf4f1d338d5466633ad296593
#
_entry.id   65ea330cf4f1d338d5466633ad296593
#
_cell.length_a   1.000
_cell.length_b   1.000
_cell.length_c   1.000
_cell.angle_alpha   90.00
_cell.angle_beta   90.00
_cell.angle_gamma   90.00
#
_symmetry.space_group_name_H-M   'P 1'
#
loop_
_entity.id
_entity.type
_entity.pdbx_description
1 polymer ?
#
loop_
_entity_poly.entity_id
_entity_poly.type
_entity_poly.pdbx_seq_one_letter_code
_entity_poly.pdbx_strand_id
1 'polypeptide(L)'
;MTTIKRTIIRKRRPLRTAAALTLLALIAAGCSSASAGNGAASPGGSAAGQASTSNVAQVTLHIGDQAGSGSQALLTAAGLINKLPFKVTWSDFTSGPPMLQAMAGGAVDIGSVGNAPPVFAAAGGDNIAIVGAFQANPLGSALLVPKNSSIHSIQQLKGKRIAVAQGSSADYHLLTVLKKAGLSVHDVTLDYLQPAEGLAALASGHVDAWDIWSPFVEQAEAQDHARLLVSGVGYGSPYSFTVAARGALQDPAKAAAIRDYLKLLAQAHTWAATHQAAWAAVWAKATGLPATIMAKAAKDDAARAVPITPAVVTSEQQVSNAFTAAGLIPGHVDFSKFVDTAYNSTAGGAS
;
A
#
# COMPACT_ATOMS: atom_id res chain seq x y z
N MET A 1 -51.53 -10.24 33.94
CA MET A 1 -50.95 -11.58 34.27
C MET A 1 -50.11 -12.01 33.12
N THR A 2 -48.79 -11.82 33.15
CA THR A 2 -47.89 -12.42 32.20
C THR A 2 -46.50 -12.54 32.84
N THR A 3 -46.05 -13.73 32.90
CA THR A 3 -44.96 -14.30 33.68
C THR A 3 -43.59 -13.93 33.14
N ILE A 4 -42.74 -13.37 33.98
CA ILE A 4 -41.33 -13.07 33.70
C ILE A 4 -40.50 -14.34 33.94
N LYS A 5 -39.86 -14.88 32.91
CA LYS A 5 -38.82 -15.95 33.02
C LYS A 5 -37.45 -15.31 33.21
N ARG A 6 -36.84 -15.54 34.38
CA ARG A 6 -35.44 -15.22 34.68
C ARG A 6 -34.54 -16.34 34.12
N THR A 7 -33.59 -15.97 33.25
CA THR A 7 -32.53 -16.87 32.80
C THR A 7 -31.28 -16.67 33.65
N ILE A 8 -30.82 -17.74 34.27
CA ILE A 8 -29.67 -17.82 35.18
C ILE A 8 -28.40 -17.94 34.38
N ILE A 9 -27.47 -16.98 34.53
CA ILE A 9 -26.11 -17.02 33.96
C ILE A 9 -25.20 -17.79 34.89
N ARG A 10 -24.72 -18.97 34.45
CA ARG A 10 -23.67 -19.77 35.11
C ARG A 10 -22.29 -19.23 34.78
N LYS A 11 -21.59 -18.70 35.79
CA LYS A 11 -20.15 -18.41 35.75
C LYS A 11 -19.36 -19.71 35.75
N ARG A 12 -18.50 -19.92 34.73
CA ARG A 12 -17.46 -20.96 34.74
C ARG A 12 -16.13 -20.34 35.20
N ARG A 13 -15.53 -20.96 36.23
CA ARG A 13 -14.20 -20.65 36.78
C ARG A 13 -13.11 -21.26 35.89
N PRO A 14 -11.91 -20.66 35.77
CA PRO A 14 -10.78 -21.27 35.10
C PRO A 14 -10.04 -22.25 35.99
N LEU A 15 -9.69 -23.42 35.43
CA LEU A 15 -8.76 -24.40 36.03
C LEU A 15 -7.32 -23.89 35.86
N ARG A 16 -6.62 -23.83 36.97
CA ARG A 16 -5.15 -23.70 37.04
C ARG A 16 -4.56 -25.11 37.01
N THR A 17 -3.67 -25.39 36.06
CA THR A 17 -2.74 -26.54 36.14
C THR A 17 -1.32 -26.05 36.14
N ALA A 18 -0.62 -26.37 37.25
CA ALA A 18 0.82 -26.26 37.43
C ALA A 18 1.46 -27.61 37.09
N ALA A 19 2.60 -27.61 36.41
CA ALA A 19 3.57 -28.70 36.35
C ALA A 19 4.90 -28.11 35.93
N ALA A 20 5.86 -27.99 36.76
CA ALA A 20 6.88 -28.84 37.30
C ALA A 20 8.09 -28.97 36.35
N LEU A 21 9.21 -28.35 36.87
CA LEU A 21 10.57 -28.43 36.33
C LEU A 21 11.11 -29.87 36.39
N THR A 22 11.94 -30.25 35.39
CA THR A 22 13.04 -31.21 35.62
C THR A 22 14.27 -30.76 34.83
N LEU A 23 15.32 -30.43 35.60
CA LEU A 23 16.72 -30.28 35.18
C LEU A 23 17.30 -31.65 34.87
N LEU A 24 18.07 -31.80 33.78
CA LEU A 24 19.13 -32.79 33.69
C LEU A 24 20.35 -32.21 32.99
N ALA A 25 21.43 -32.05 33.76
CA ALA A 25 22.76 -31.71 33.28
C ALA A 25 23.50 -33.01 32.92
N LEU A 26 24.19 -33.05 31.80
CA LEU A 26 25.27 -34.04 31.56
C LEU A 26 26.45 -33.31 30.92
N ILE A 27 27.55 -33.34 31.69
CA ILE A 27 28.92 -32.95 31.36
C ILE A 27 29.60 -34.18 30.73
N ALA A 28 30.23 -33.99 29.57
CA ALA A 28 31.27 -34.90 29.11
C ALA A 28 32.43 -34.11 28.50
N ALA A 29 33.53 -34.11 29.23
CA ALA A 29 34.83 -33.63 28.79
C ALA A 29 35.52 -34.70 27.95
N GLY A 30 36.22 -34.30 26.88
CA GLY A 30 37.10 -35.16 26.10
C GLY A 30 38.27 -34.33 25.58
N CYS A 31 39.44 -34.50 26.21
CA CYS A 31 40.74 -33.96 25.80
C CYS A 31 41.43 -34.87 24.76
N SER A 32 42.38 -34.23 24.07
CA SER A 32 43.58 -34.73 23.36
C SER A 32 43.45 -34.69 21.85
N SER A 33 44.46 -34.28 21.09
CA SER A 33 45.89 -34.13 21.29
C SER A 33 46.46 -33.24 20.16
N ALA A 34 47.54 -32.55 20.49
CA ALA A 34 48.36 -31.76 19.61
C ALA A 34 49.14 -32.64 18.64
N SER A 35 49.25 -32.22 17.37
CA SER A 35 50.29 -32.66 16.47
C SER A 35 50.83 -31.45 15.70
N ALA A 36 52.09 -31.14 15.96
CA ALA A 36 52.84 -30.09 15.28
C ALA A 36 53.32 -30.62 13.90
N GLY A 37 53.02 -29.87 12.86
CA GLY A 37 53.55 -30.08 11.53
C GLY A 37 53.95 -28.74 10.89
N ASN A 38 55.26 -28.50 10.85
CA ASN A 38 55.91 -27.41 10.11
C ASN A 38 55.65 -27.54 8.60
N GLY A 39 55.25 -26.47 7.92
CA GLY A 39 55.13 -26.44 6.48
C GLY A 39 54.93 -25.01 5.98
N ALA A 40 56.00 -24.48 5.48
CA ALA A 40 56.28 -23.35 4.59
C ALA A 40 55.12 -22.44 4.14
N ALA A 41 55.35 -21.13 4.30
CA ALA A 41 54.62 -20.00 3.73
C ALA A 41 54.70 -20.02 2.18
N SER A 42 53.53 -19.79 1.56
CA SER A 42 53.44 -19.22 0.19
C SER A 42 52.51 -18.03 0.22
N PRO A 43 52.92 -16.89 -0.32
CA PRO A 43 52.08 -15.69 -0.34
C PRO A 43 51.19 -15.64 -1.59
N GLY A 44 49.99 -15.13 -1.49
CA GLY A 44 49.24 -14.60 -2.61
C GLY A 44 48.06 -15.44 -3.05
N GLY A 45 46.95 -15.25 -2.40
CA GLY A 45 45.65 -15.54 -2.95
C GLY A 45 44.70 -14.43 -2.43
N SER A 46 44.55 -13.39 -3.27
CA SER A 46 43.46 -12.42 -3.07
C SER A 46 42.17 -13.20 -2.97
N ALA A 47 41.60 -13.28 -1.80
CA ALA A 47 40.21 -13.67 -1.63
C ALA A 47 39.34 -12.56 -2.24
N ALA A 48 39.18 -12.66 -3.57
CA ALA A 48 38.05 -11.99 -4.21
C ALA A 48 36.82 -12.53 -3.51
N GLY A 49 36.17 -11.65 -2.78
CA GLY A 49 34.91 -11.95 -2.08
C GLY A 49 33.96 -12.57 -3.08
N GLN A 50 33.72 -13.86 -2.94
CA GLN A 50 32.58 -14.49 -3.58
C GLN A 50 31.35 -13.75 -3.03
N ALA A 51 30.81 -12.82 -3.84
CA ALA A 51 29.47 -12.31 -3.65
C ALA A 51 28.58 -13.55 -3.58
N SER A 52 28.08 -13.86 -2.40
CA SER A 52 27.10 -14.93 -2.21
C SER A 52 25.98 -14.62 -3.18
N THR A 53 25.86 -15.37 -4.26
CA THR A 53 24.70 -15.33 -5.15
C THR A 53 23.55 -15.81 -4.29
N SER A 54 22.83 -14.84 -3.72
CA SER A 54 21.61 -15.10 -2.96
C SER A 54 20.69 -15.92 -3.87
N ASN A 55 20.33 -17.14 -3.44
CA ASN A 55 19.52 -18.02 -4.26
C ASN A 55 18.08 -17.52 -4.28
N VAL A 56 17.83 -16.50 -5.09
CA VAL A 56 16.54 -15.80 -5.25
C VAL A 56 15.42 -16.80 -5.56
N ALA A 57 15.71 -17.89 -6.28
CA ALA A 57 14.71 -18.90 -6.64
C ALA A 57 14.08 -19.65 -5.43
N GLN A 58 14.74 -19.63 -4.28
CA GLN A 58 14.22 -20.27 -3.06
C GLN A 58 13.40 -19.30 -2.19
N VAL A 59 13.41 -18.02 -2.50
CA VAL A 59 12.67 -17.00 -1.75
C VAL A 59 11.17 -17.13 -2.01
N THR A 60 10.38 -16.94 -0.96
CA THR A 60 8.96 -16.59 -1.08
C THR A 60 8.80 -15.13 -0.71
N LEU A 61 8.33 -14.31 -1.64
CA LEU A 61 8.01 -12.90 -1.41
C LEU A 61 6.51 -12.77 -1.15
N HIS A 62 6.15 -12.21 0.00
CA HIS A 62 4.77 -11.94 0.37
C HIS A 62 4.38 -10.54 -0.11
N ILE A 63 3.56 -10.48 -1.16
CA ILE A 63 3.17 -9.22 -1.80
C ILE A 63 1.76 -8.84 -1.35
N GLY A 64 1.63 -7.63 -0.79
CA GLY A 64 0.33 -7.01 -0.56
C GLY A 64 -0.19 -6.39 -1.84
N ASP A 65 -1.44 -6.67 -2.17
CA ASP A 65 -2.13 -6.10 -3.32
C ASP A 65 -3.42 -5.40 -2.89
N GLN A 66 -3.94 -4.50 -3.69
CA GLN A 66 -5.20 -3.83 -3.39
C GLN A 66 -6.30 -4.37 -4.31
N ALA A 67 -7.38 -4.84 -3.71
CA ALA A 67 -8.55 -5.26 -4.45
C ALA A 67 -9.03 -4.12 -5.36
N GLY A 68 -9.03 -4.35 -6.65
CA GLY A 68 -9.51 -3.38 -7.65
C GLY A 68 -8.42 -2.59 -8.38
N SER A 69 -7.13 -2.56 -7.91
CA SER A 69 -6.05 -1.84 -8.60
C SER A 69 -4.74 -2.62 -8.64
N GLY A 70 -4.84 -3.95 -8.63
CA GLY A 70 -3.77 -4.84 -8.23
C GLY A 70 -2.60 -5.00 -9.18
N SER A 71 -1.41 -5.05 -8.59
CA SER A 71 -0.16 -5.37 -9.26
C SER A 71 -0.16 -6.77 -9.87
N GLN A 72 -0.86 -7.74 -9.23
CA GLN A 72 -1.00 -9.10 -9.74
C GLN A 72 -1.72 -9.14 -11.09
N ALA A 73 -2.86 -8.44 -11.19
CA ALA A 73 -3.62 -8.34 -12.43
C ALA A 73 -2.81 -7.65 -13.53
N LEU A 74 -2.07 -6.58 -13.19
CA LEU A 74 -1.24 -5.83 -14.11
C LEU A 74 -0.08 -6.68 -14.66
N LEU A 75 0.66 -7.37 -13.79
CA LEU A 75 1.74 -8.29 -14.19
C LEU A 75 1.20 -9.45 -15.04
N THR A 76 0.00 -9.94 -14.73
CA THR A 76 -0.68 -10.97 -15.52
C THR A 76 -1.02 -10.48 -16.92
N ALA A 77 -1.61 -9.28 -17.02
CA ALA A 77 -1.98 -8.66 -18.28
C ALA A 77 -0.77 -8.42 -19.19
N ALA A 78 0.34 -7.97 -18.61
CA ALA A 78 1.60 -7.74 -19.32
C ALA A 78 2.35 -9.05 -19.67
N GLY A 79 1.89 -10.23 -19.22
CA GLY A 79 2.58 -11.51 -19.41
C GLY A 79 3.89 -11.63 -18.63
N LEU A 80 4.03 -10.84 -17.56
CA LEU A 80 5.26 -10.75 -16.76
C LEU A 80 5.20 -11.55 -15.45
N ILE A 81 4.02 -11.98 -15.01
CA ILE A 81 3.86 -12.65 -13.72
C ILE A 81 4.68 -13.96 -13.64
N ASN A 82 4.77 -14.71 -14.74
CA ASN A 82 5.55 -15.95 -14.82
C ASN A 82 7.06 -15.72 -15.04
N LYS A 83 7.50 -14.47 -15.14
CA LYS A 83 8.93 -14.10 -15.23
C LYS A 83 9.55 -13.80 -13.87
N LEU A 84 8.76 -13.82 -12.80
CA LEU A 84 9.27 -13.69 -11.44
C LEU A 84 10.14 -14.90 -11.12
N PRO A 85 11.44 -14.72 -10.79
CA PRO A 85 12.38 -15.86 -10.61
C PRO A 85 12.31 -16.46 -9.18
N PHE A 86 11.29 -16.14 -8.41
CA PHE A 86 11.05 -16.56 -7.02
C PHE A 86 9.58 -16.92 -6.82
N LYS A 87 9.27 -17.51 -5.66
CA LYS A 87 7.90 -17.81 -5.28
C LYS A 87 7.21 -16.55 -4.76
N VAL A 88 5.92 -16.40 -5.05
CA VAL A 88 5.11 -15.27 -4.61
C VAL A 88 3.86 -15.78 -3.92
N THR A 89 3.50 -15.14 -2.82
CA THR A 89 2.15 -15.19 -2.24
C THR A 89 1.52 -13.81 -2.31
N TRP A 90 0.26 -13.75 -2.71
CA TRP A 90 -0.50 -12.51 -2.82
C TRP A 90 -1.53 -12.44 -1.70
N SER A 91 -1.67 -11.26 -1.11
CA SER A 91 -2.70 -10.96 -0.11
C SER A 91 -3.42 -9.69 -0.49
N ASP A 92 -4.75 -9.78 -0.65
CA ASP A 92 -5.58 -8.65 -1.06
C ASP A 92 -6.03 -7.83 0.14
N PHE A 93 -5.97 -6.51 -0.02
CA PHE A 93 -6.40 -5.52 0.96
C PHE A 93 -7.40 -4.55 0.35
N THR A 94 -8.30 -4.03 1.16
CA THR A 94 -9.32 -3.06 0.72
C THR A 94 -8.72 -1.70 0.37
N SER A 95 -7.57 -1.35 0.97
CA SER A 95 -6.86 -0.08 0.78
C SER A 95 -5.41 -0.17 1.28
N GLY A 96 -4.62 0.90 1.07
CA GLY A 96 -3.22 0.95 1.51
C GLY A 96 -3.02 0.87 3.03
N PRO A 97 -3.77 1.59 3.87
CA PRO A 97 -3.56 1.55 5.32
C PRO A 97 -3.63 0.15 5.94
N PRO A 98 -4.66 -0.70 5.73
CA PRO A 98 -4.65 -2.06 6.25
C PRO A 98 -3.52 -2.94 5.68
N MET A 99 -3.07 -2.70 4.45
CA MET A 99 -1.90 -3.39 3.89
C MET A 99 -0.62 -3.06 4.69
N LEU A 100 -0.37 -1.78 4.99
CA LEU A 100 0.81 -1.37 5.76
C LEU A 100 0.74 -1.84 7.21
N GLN A 101 -0.45 -1.95 7.82
CA GLN A 101 -0.62 -2.59 9.12
C GLN A 101 -0.23 -4.08 9.07
N ALA A 102 -0.62 -4.81 8.03
CA ALA A 102 -0.19 -6.20 7.81
C ALA A 102 1.32 -6.31 7.56
N MET A 103 1.92 -5.32 6.87
CA MET A 103 3.38 -5.21 6.67
C MET A 103 4.10 -4.99 8.01
N ALA A 104 3.61 -4.09 8.86
CA ALA A 104 4.15 -3.88 10.21
C ALA A 104 4.07 -5.14 11.06
N GLY A 105 3.01 -5.95 10.89
CA GLY A 105 2.84 -7.26 11.51
C GLY A 105 3.68 -8.39 10.89
N GLY A 106 4.47 -8.13 9.84
CA GLY A 106 5.34 -9.12 9.18
C GLY A 106 4.63 -10.06 8.20
N ALA A 107 3.36 -9.82 7.87
CA ALA A 107 2.59 -10.64 6.93
C ALA A 107 2.82 -10.24 5.45
N VAL A 108 3.35 -9.05 5.20
CA VAL A 108 3.63 -8.49 3.87
C VAL A 108 5.07 -8.02 3.80
N ASP A 109 5.79 -8.42 2.77
CA ASP A 109 7.17 -7.98 2.52
C ASP A 109 7.22 -6.69 1.69
N ILE A 110 6.31 -6.55 0.71
CA ILE A 110 6.25 -5.43 -0.24
C ILE A 110 4.83 -5.24 -0.75
N GLY A 111 4.44 -3.99 -1.04
CA GLY A 111 3.15 -3.67 -1.65
C GLY A 111 3.10 -2.25 -2.18
N SER A 112 2.20 -2.00 -3.13
CA SER A 112 1.99 -0.67 -3.72
C SER A 112 0.81 0.04 -3.07
N VAL A 113 1.00 1.31 -2.73
CA VAL A 113 0.02 2.15 -2.04
C VAL A 113 0.03 3.57 -2.61
N GLY A 114 -1.01 4.34 -2.33
CA GLY A 114 -1.03 5.78 -2.61
C GLY A 114 -0.04 6.58 -1.76
N ASN A 115 -0.10 7.89 -1.85
CA ASN A 115 0.82 8.80 -1.16
C ASN A 115 0.65 8.86 0.37
N ALA A 116 -0.56 8.83 0.90
CA ALA A 116 -0.80 9.04 2.32
C ALA A 116 -0.50 7.82 3.22
N PRO A 117 -0.76 6.55 2.83
CA PRO A 117 -0.52 5.41 3.71
C PRO A 117 0.90 5.33 4.27
N PRO A 118 1.99 5.59 3.50
CA PRO A 118 3.35 5.58 4.06
C PRO A 118 3.58 6.66 5.12
N VAL A 119 2.91 7.81 5.01
CA VAL A 119 2.99 8.89 6.00
C VAL A 119 2.39 8.46 7.33
N PHE A 120 1.22 7.80 7.30
CA PHE A 120 0.57 7.28 8.51
C PHE A 120 1.39 6.16 9.15
N ALA A 121 1.93 5.23 8.35
CA ALA A 121 2.82 4.17 8.83
C ALA A 121 4.08 4.75 9.48
N ALA A 122 4.72 5.73 8.85
CA ALA A 122 5.89 6.43 9.39
C ALA A 122 5.56 7.19 10.69
N ALA A 123 4.40 7.84 10.77
CA ALA A 123 3.94 8.53 11.98
C ALA A 123 3.62 7.54 13.12
N GLY A 124 3.19 6.31 12.78
CA GLY A 124 2.99 5.21 13.70
C GLY A 124 4.29 4.54 14.18
N GLY A 125 5.42 4.88 13.56
CA GLY A 125 6.73 4.28 13.88
C GLY A 125 6.99 2.95 13.20
N ASP A 126 6.26 2.62 12.13
CA ASP A 126 6.42 1.38 11.39
C ASP A 126 7.78 1.30 10.69
N ASN A 127 8.37 0.11 10.71
CA ASN A 127 9.70 -0.14 10.15
C ASN A 127 9.63 -0.44 8.64
N ILE A 128 9.30 0.59 7.86
CA ILE A 128 9.11 0.53 6.42
C ILE A 128 10.16 1.33 5.64
N ALA A 129 10.28 1.06 4.34
CA ALA A 129 11.03 1.88 3.40
C ALA A 129 10.26 2.00 2.07
N ILE A 130 10.29 3.17 1.48
CA ILE A 130 9.81 3.44 0.13
C ILE A 130 10.93 3.06 -0.84
N VAL A 131 10.65 2.08 -1.68
CA VAL A 131 11.62 1.49 -2.62
C VAL A 131 11.26 1.75 -4.09
N GLY A 132 10.06 2.29 -4.36
CA GLY A 132 9.61 2.65 -5.71
C GLY A 132 8.62 3.79 -5.69
N ALA A 133 8.60 4.57 -6.77
CA ALA A 133 7.64 5.65 -6.96
C ALA A 133 7.04 5.57 -8.37
N PHE A 134 5.76 5.93 -8.45
CA PHE A 134 5.02 6.05 -9.70
C PHE A 134 4.38 7.42 -9.78
N GLN A 135 4.45 8.02 -10.96
CA GLN A 135 3.68 9.22 -11.27
C GLN A 135 2.35 8.81 -11.85
N ALA A 136 1.27 9.08 -11.11
CA ALA A 136 -0.09 8.73 -11.48
C ALA A 136 -0.78 9.88 -12.25
N ASN A 137 -1.77 9.52 -13.06
CA ASN A 137 -2.68 10.48 -13.65
C ASN A 137 -3.61 11.03 -12.56
N PRO A 138 -3.71 12.35 -12.38
CA PRO A 138 -4.58 12.92 -11.35
C PRO A 138 -6.07 12.66 -11.57
N LEU A 139 -6.50 12.24 -12.76
CA LEU A 139 -7.88 11.88 -13.05
C LEU A 139 -8.34 10.62 -12.31
N GLY A 140 -7.41 9.78 -11.85
CA GLY A 140 -7.71 8.60 -11.04
C GLY A 140 -8.20 8.89 -9.62
N SER A 141 -8.37 10.15 -9.21
CA SER A 141 -8.93 10.54 -7.91
C SER A 141 -10.07 11.53 -8.08
N ALA A 142 -11.12 11.42 -7.27
CA ALA A 142 -12.28 12.30 -7.36
C ALA A 142 -13.06 12.42 -6.04
N LEU A 143 -13.61 13.61 -5.82
CA LEU A 143 -14.68 13.85 -4.87
C LEU A 143 -16.01 13.79 -5.62
N LEU A 144 -16.86 12.85 -5.25
CA LEU A 144 -18.14 12.55 -5.86
C LEU A 144 -19.30 12.99 -4.95
N VAL A 145 -20.41 13.33 -5.58
CA VAL A 145 -21.69 13.60 -4.89
C VAL A 145 -22.81 12.79 -5.53
N PRO A 146 -23.93 12.50 -4.84
CA PRO A 146 -25.08 11.84 -5.45
C PRO A 146 -25.59 12.58 -6.69
N LYS A 147 -26.20 11.85 -7.63
CA LYS A 147 -26.75 12.41 -8.90
C LYS A 147 -27.58 13.68 -8.69
N ASN A 148 -28.47 13.67 -7.71
CA ASN A 148 -29.42 14.73 -7.44
C ASN A 148 -28.97 15.66 -6.31
N SER A 149 -27.68 15.64 -5.96
CA SER A 149 -27.13 16.52 -4.93
C SER A 149 -27.22 17.98 -5.31
N SER A 150 -27.62 18.81 -4.36
CA SER A 150 -27.60 20.27 -4.48
C SER A 150 -26.21 20.89 -4.33
N ILE A 151 -25.19 20.06 -4.05
CA ILE A 151 -23.81 20.50 -3.90
C ILE A 151 -23.18 20.66 -5.29
N HIS A 152 -22.85 21.91 -5.66
CA HIS A 152 -22.25 22.25 -6.96
C HIS A 152 -20.89 22.95 -6.82
N SER A 153 -20.46 23.25 -5.59
CA SER A 153 -19.16 23.86 -5.30
C SER A 153 -18.57 23.29 -4.03
N ILE A 154 -17.24 23.41 -3.90
CA ILE A 154 -16.51 22.89 -2.72
C ILE A 154 -16.95 23.62 -1.43
N GLN A 155 -17.29 24.92 -1.52
CA GLN A 155 -17.74 25.70 -0.37
C GLN A 155 -19.03 25.17 0.25
N GLN A 156 -19.88 24.51 -0.55
CA GLN A 156 -21.12 23.88 -0.09
C GLN A 156 -20.90 22.58 0.70
N LEU A 157 -19.66 22.11 0.79
CA LEU A 157 -19.29 20.97 1.66
C LEU A 157 -19.32 21.31 3.14
N LYS A 158 -19.34 22.60 3.51
CA LYS A 158 -19.43 23.01 4.92
C LYS A 158 -20.66 22.40 5.60
N GLY A 159 -20.43 21.71 6.74
CA GLY A 159 -21.45 21.01 7.50
C GLY A 159 -21.92 19.68 6.88
N LYS A 160 -21.29 19.22 5.78
CA LYS A 160 -21.66 17.99 5.07
C LYS A 160 -20.94 16.77 5.61
N ARG A 161 -21.55 15.60 5.40
CA ARG A 161 -20.98 14.29 5.72
C ARG A 161 -20.23 13.76 4.50
N ILE A 162 -18.97 13.44 4.65
CA ILE A 162 -18.10 13.01 3.56
C ILE A 162 -17.47 11.67 3.91
N ALA A 163 -17.72 10.65 3.08
CA ALA A 163 -17.04 9.37 3.21
C ALA A 163 -15.63 9.46 2.64
N VAL A 164 -14.67 8.83 3.31
CA VAL A 164 -13.29 8.69 2.85
C VAL A 164 -12.60 7.55 3.59
N ALA A 165 -11.66 6.85 2.96
CA ALA A 165 -10.84 5.86 3.67
C ALA A 165 -9.71 6.58 4.43
N GLN A 166 -9.71 6.48 5.75
CA GLN A 166 -8.74 7.15 6.62
C GLN A 166 -7.30 6.82 6.24
N GLY A 167 -6.45 7.83 6.12
CA GLY A 167 -5.04 7.67 5.80
C GLY A 167 -4.75 7.21 4.36
N SER A 168 -5.74 7.22 3.48
CA SER A 168 -5.59 6.92 2.05
C SER A 168 -5.20 8.17 1.24
N SER A 169 -4.85 7.97 -0.05
CA SER A 169 -4.62 9.09 -0.98
C SER A 169 -5.87 9.95 -1.18
N ALA A 170 -7.08 9.36 -1.09
CA ALA A 170 -8.32 10.10 -1.12
C ALA A 170 -8.48 11.03 0.10
N ASP A 171 -8.04 10.59 1.28
CA ASP A 171 -8.04 11.43 2.48
C ASP A 171 -7.14 12.68 2.28
N TYR A 172 -5.96 12.49 1.68
CA TYR A 172 -5.10 13.63 1.31
C TYR A 172 -5.72 14.50 0.21
N HIS A 173 -6.35 13.89 -0.80
CA HIS A 173 -7.05 14.64 -1.84
C HIS A 173 -8.14 15.51 -1.23
N LEU A 174 -9.00 14.95 -0.38
CA LEU A 174 -10.05 15.68 0.34
C LEU A 174 -9.48 16.82 1.17
N LEU A 175 -8.40 16.57 1.91
CA LEU A 175 -7.73 17.59 2.73
C LEU A 175 -7.28 18.79 1.88
N THR A 176 -6.71 18.53 0.70
CA THR A 176 -6.27 19.60 -0.21
C THR A 176 -7.44 20.34 -0.86
N VAL A 177 -8.54 19.63 -1.18
CA VAL A 177 -9.78 20.19 -1.70
C VAL A 177 -10.40 21.15 -0.67
N LEU A 178 -10.57 20.70 0.57
CA LEU A 178 -11.13 21.52 1.66
C LEU A 178 -10.26 22.76 1.90
N LYS A 179 -8.95 22.59 2.01
CA LYS A 179 -8.00 23.71 2.23
C LYS A 179 -8.11 24.78 1.14
N LYS A 180 -8.21 24.38 -0.13
CA LYS A 180 -8.33 25.33 -1.25
C LYS A 180 -9.65 26.10 -1.24
N ALA A 181 -10.69 25.54 -0.61
CA ALA A 181 -11.98 26.19 -0.41
C ALA A 181 -12.01 27.08 0.84
N GLY A 182 -10.93 27.16 1.60
CA GLY A 182 -10.89 27.87 2.89
C GLY A 182 -11.59 27.09 4.01
N LEU A 183 -11.80 25.79 3.83
CA LEU A 183 -12.40 24.88 4.80
C LEU A 183 -11.30 24.02 5.46
N SER A 184 -11.62 23.48 6.62
CA SER A 184 -10.83 22.50 7.36
C SER A 184 -11.61 21.20 7.53
N VAL A 185 -10.96 20.17 8.04
CA VAL A 185 -11.63 18.92 8.42
C VAL A 185 -12.67 19.09 9.52
N HIS A 186 -12.59 20.17 10.32
CA HIS A 186 -13.56 20.51 11.35
C HIS A 186 -14.83 21.19 10.81
N ASP A 187 -14.81 21.64 9.55
CA ASP A 187 -15.98 22.23 8.90
C ASP A 187 -16.90 21.19 8.24
N VAL A 188 -16.51 19.91 8.26
CA VAL A 188 -17.26 18.78 7.70
C VAL A 188 -17.34 17.64 8.71
N THR A 189 -18.18 16.64 8.45
CA THR A 189 -18.18 15.38 9.20
C THR A 189 -17.54 14.31 8.34
N LEU A 190 -16.38 13.76 8.77
CA LEU A 190 -15.71 12.68 8.06
C LEU A 190 -16.26 11.33 8.55
N ASP A 191 -16.81 10.55 7.62
CA ASP A 191 -17.17 9.16 7.84
C ASP A 191 -16.05 8.29 7.27
N TYR A 192 -15.23 7.71 8.15
CA TYR A 192 -14.12 6.86 7.74
C TYR A 192 -14.62 5.47 7.35
N LEU A 193 -14.81 5.27 6.04
CA LEU A 193 -15.36 4.06 5.44
C LEU A 193 -14.37 3.48 4.42
N GLN A 194 -14.32 2.12 4.36
CA GLN A 194 -13.58 1.47 3.28
C GLN A 194 -14.32 1.63 1.94
N PRO A 195 -13.64 1.44 0.78
CA PRO A 195 -14.21 1.79 -0.53
C PRO A 195 -15.61 1.24 -0.80
N ALA A 196 -15.85 -0.06 -0.53
CA ALA A 196 -17.17 -0.66 -0.76
C ALA A 196 -18.26 -0.10 0.16
N GLU A 197 -17.91 0.22 1.41
CA GLU A 197 -18.81 0.85 2.38
C GLU A 197 -19.11 2.31 1.97
N GLY A 198 -18.09 3.05 1.50
CA GLY A 198 -18.23 4.42 0.99
C GLY A 198 -19.14 4.49 -0.24
N LEU A 199 -19.00 3.54 -1.19
CA LEU A 199 -19.89 3.42 -2.34
C LEU A 199 -21.34 3.23 -1.90
N ALA A 200 -21.60 2.28 -1.00
CA ALA A 200 -22.93 2.01 -0.48
C ALA A 200 -23.51 3.21 0.29
N ALA A 201 -22.69 3.91 1.07
CA ALA A 201 -23.11 5.10 1.82
C ALA A 201 -23.48 6.25 0.88
N LEU A 202 -22.73 6.47 -0.21
CA LEU A 202 -23.06 7.47 -1.23
C LEU A 202 -24.35 7.12 -1.96
N ALA A 203 -24.49 5.88 -2.42
CA ALA A 203 -25.66 5.39 -3.17
C ALA A 203 -26.95 5.48 -2.35
N SER A 204 -26.87 5.18 -1.04
CA SER A 204 -28.02 5.26 -0.13
C SER A 204 -28.33 6.68 0.38
N GLY A 205 -27.46 7.68 0.08
CA GLY A 205 -27.61 9.04 0.60
C GLY A 205 -27.27 9.19 2.09
N HIS A 206 -26.56 8.22 2.66
CA HIS A 206 -26.07 8.28 4.05
C HIS A 206 -24.97 9.34 4.21
N VAL A 207 -24.21 9.60 3.15
CA VAL A 207 -23.23 10.68 3.07
C VAL A 207 -23.57 11.63 1.92
N ASP A 208 -23.15 12.88 2.05
CA ASP A 208 -23.38 13.94 1.05
C ASP A 208 -22.35 13.90 -0.07
N ALA A 209 -21.16 13.35 0.20
CA ALA A 209 -20.05 13.23 -0.74
C ALA A 209 -19.15 12.05 -0.39
N TRP A 210 -18.34 11.61 -1.36
CA TRP A 210 -17.35 10.53 -1.19
C TRP A 210 -16.09 10.86 -1.97
N ASP A 211 -14.95 10.87 -1.28
CA ASP A 211 -13.64 11.02 -1.90
C ASP A 211 -13.00 9.65 -2.09
N ILE A 212 -12.61 9.33 -3.34
CA ILE A 212 -12.21 7.98 -3.73
C ILE A 212 -11.29 7.99 -4.96
N TRP A 213 -10.73 6.83 -5.28
CA TRP A 213 -9.87 6.59 -6.44
C TRP A 213 -10.46 5.55 -7.40
N SER A 214 -9.91 5.50 -8.65
CA SER A 214 -10.27 4.49 -9.65
C SER A 214 -9.95 3.06 -9.17
N PRO A 215 -10.78 2.06 -9.51
CA PRO A 215 -11.91 2.12 -10.43
C PRO A 215 -13.25 2.48 -9.77
N PHE A 216 -13.24 2.82 -8.48
CA PHE A 216 -14.46 3.14 -7.74
C PHE A 216 -15.10 4.46 -8.21
N VAL A 217 -14.30 5.41 -8.72
CA VAL A 217 -14.80 6.64 -9.35
C VAL A 217 -15.72 6.28 -10.52
N GLU A 218 -15.20 5.48 -11.45
CA GLU A 218 -15.92 5.08 -12.67
C GLU A 218 -17.09 4.16 -12.35
N GLN A 219 -16.95 3.33 -11.31
CA GLN A 219 -18.04 2.47 -10.84
C GLN A 219 -19.20 3.32 -10.31
N ALA A 220 -18.96 4.27 -9.42
CA ALA A 220 -20.00 5.14 -8.86
C ALA A 220 -20.67 6.00 -9.92
N GLU A 221 -19.90 6.54 -10.89
CA GLU A 221 -20.47 7.29 -12.01
C GLU A 221 -21.37 6.44 -12.89
N ALA A 222 -20.96 5.22 -13.20
CA ALA A 222 -21.68 4.35 -14.13
C ALA A 222 -22.88 3.64 -13.51
N GLN A 223 -22.74 3.14 -12.27
CA GLN A 223 -23.76 2.32 -11.62
C GLN A 223 -24.72 3.14 -10.76
N ASP A 224 -24.23 4.13 -10.02
CA ASP A 224 -25.01 4.93 -9.10
C ASP A 224 -25.30 6.33 -9.65
N HIS A 225 -24.81 6.62 -10.85
CA HIS A 225 -24.92 7.92 -11.48
C HIS A 225 -24.38 9.06 -10.61
N ALA A 226 -23.38 8.76 -9.79
CA ALA A 226 -22.69 9.77 -8.99
C ALA A 226 -22.11 10.85 -9.91
N ARG A 227 -22.09 12.08 -9.41
CA ARG A 227 -21.60 13.22 -10.17
C ARG A 227 -20.25 13.66 -9.63
N LEU A 228 -19.30 13.87 -10.53
CA LEU A 228 -18.01 14.47 -10.22
C LEU A 228 -18.21 15.90 -9.69
N LEU A 229 -17.77 16.17 -8.47
CA LEU A 229 -17.69 17.52 -7.92
C LEU A 229 -16.29 18.11 -8.15
N VAL A 230 -15.24 17.34 -7.84
CA VAL A 230 -13.83 17.74 -8.01
C VAL A 230 -13.02 16.53 -8.48
N SER A 231 -12.21 16.71 -9.53
CA SER A 231 -11.20 15.73 -9.93
C SER A 231 -9.88 15.99 -9.19
N GLY A 232 -8.95 15.03 -9.25
CA GLY A 232 -7.62 15.18 -8.67
C GLY A 232 -6.73 16.23 -9.35
N VAL A 233 -7.18 16.81 -10.48
CA VAL A 233 -6.38 17.80 -11.22
C VAL A 233 -6.16 19.07 -10.40
N GLY A 234 -4.90 19.31 -10.04
CA GLY A 234 -4.51 20.48 -9.22
C GLY A 234 -4.73 20.28 -7.72
N TYR A 235 -5.01 19.04 -7.29
CA TYR A 235 -5.16 18.63 -5.89
C TYR A 235 -4.36 17.37 -5.61
N GLY A 236 -4.10 17.09 -4.33
CA GLY A 236 -3.39 15.88 -3.92
C GLY A 236 -1.90 15.90 -4.28
N SER A 237 -1.29 14.72 -4.32
CA SER A 237 0.08 14.47 -4.79
C SER A 237 0.03 13.65 -6.06
N PRO A 238 0.93 13.91 -7.04
CA PRO A 238 0.96 13.15 -8.28
C PRO A 238 1.64 11.78 -8.15
N TYR A 239 2.03 11.37 -6.92
CA TYR A 239 2.81 10.16 -6.72
C TYR A 239 2.05 9.09 -5.94
N SER A 240 2.35 7.83 -6.26
CA SER A 240 2.09 6.64 -5.47
C SER A 240 3.40 5.88 -5.26
N PHE A 241 3.42 4.93 -4.31
CA PHE A 241 4.67 4.33 -3.87
C PHE A 241 4.59 2.81 -3.77
N THR A 242 5.72 2.14 -3.99
CA THR A 242 5.93 0.79 -3.52
C THR A 242 6.73 0.84 -2.22
N VAL A 243 6.18 0.22 -1.19
CA VAL A 243 6.70 0.19 0.17
C VAL A 243 7.14 -1.23 0.49
N ALA A 244 8.30 -1.38 1.12
CA ALA A 244 8.80 -2.65 1.61
C ALA A 244 9.03 -2.61 3.12
N ALA A 245 8.83 -3.74 3.79
CA ALA A 245 9.25 -3.93 5.16
C ALA A 245 10.78 -3.88 5.24
N ARG A 246 11.37 -3.09 6.14
CA ARG A 246 12.83 -3.02 6.27
C ARG A 246 13.45 -4.37 6.65
N GLY A 247 12.73 -5.23 7.38
CA GLY A 247 13.17 -6.60 7.65
C GLY A 247 13.35 -7.43 6.37
N ALA A 248 12.48 -7.27 5.37
CA ALA A 248 12.65 -7.92 4.07
C ALA A 248 13.85 -7.37 3.29
N LEU A 249 14.17 -6.08 3.43
CA LEU A 249 15.34 -5.47 2.79
C LEU A 249 16.67 -5.87 3.43
N GLN A 250 16.66 -6.30 4.70
CA GLN A 250 17.83 -6.80 5.43
C GLN A 250 18.19 -8.25 5.05
N ASP A 251 17.26 -9.01 4.48
CA ASP A 251 17.53 -10.32 3.90
C ASP A 251 18.05 -10.13 2.46
N PRO A 252 19.31 -10.51 2.16
CA PRO A 252 19.89 -10.27 0.83
C PRO A 252 19.13 -10.97 -0.32
N ALA A 253 18.52 -12.13 -0.06
CA ALA A 253 17.77 -12.86 -1.05
C ALA A 253 16.39 -12.19 -1.32
N LYS A 254 15.70 -11.75 -0.27
CA LYS A 254 14.47 -10.96 -0.42
C LYS A 254 14.73 -9.59 -1.05
N ALA A 255 15.83 -8.91 -0.67
CA ALA A 255 16.21 -7.62 -1.28
C ALA A 255 16.46 -7.74 -2.78
N ALA A 256 17.09 -8.84 -3.22
CA ALA A 256 17.26 -9.14 -4.65
C ALA A 256 15.90 -9.43 -5.33
N ALA A 257 15.04 -10.25 -4.72
CA ALA A 257 13.69 -10.52 -5.21
C ALA A 257 12.84 -9.24 -5.35
N ILE A 258 12.93 -8.35 -4.37
CA ILE A 258 12.27 -7.03 -4.40
C ILE A 258 12.75 -6.20 -5.59
N ARG A 259 14.04 -6.22 -5.89
CA ARG A 259 14.61 -5.51 -7.06
C ARG A 259 14.04 -6.05 -8.38
N ASP A 260 13.99 -7.37 -8.53
CA ASP A 260 13.42 -8.01 -9.72
C ASP A 260 11.92 -7.74 -9.85
N TYR A 261 11.18 -7.78 -8.74
CA TYR A 261 9.76 -7.42 -8.71
C TYR A 261 9.52 -5.99 -9.17
N LEU A 262 10.24 -5.01 -8.62
CA LEU A 262 10.12 -3.60 -8.99
C LEU A 262 10.40 -3.36 -10.47
N LYS A 263 11.43 -4.03 -11.03
CA LYS A 263 11.76 -3.96 -12.45
C LYS A 263 10.61 -4.47 -13.32
N LEU A 264 10.03 -5.62 -12.99
CA LEU A 264 8.91 -6.18 -13.75
C LEU A 264 7.63 -5.34 -13.57
N LEU A 265 7.40 -4.80 -12.39
CA LEU A 265 6.27 -3.90 -12.13
C LEU A 265 6.37 -2.60 -12.97
N ALA A 266 7.56 -1.99 -13.06
CA ALA A 266 7.81 -0.84 -13.91
C ALA A 266 7.57 -1.15 -15.40
N GLN A 267 8.01 -2.33 -15.87
CA GLN A 267 7.73 -2.80 -17.23
C GLN A 267 6.24 -3.00 -17.48
N ALA A 268 5.51 -3.54 -16.50
CA ALA A 268 4.06 -3.74 -16.59
C ALA A 268 3.30 -2.42 -16.72
N HIS A 269 3.66 -1.41 -15.94
CA HIS A 269 3.10 -0.06 -16.09
C HIS A 269 3.40 0.57 -17.46
N THR A 270 4.63 0.40 -17.96
CA THR A 270 5.01 0.87 -19.31
C THR A 270 4.19 0.16 -20.39
N TRP A 271 3.98 -1.15 -20.24
CA TRP A 271 3.13 -1.92 -21.15
C TRP A 271 1.67 -1.44 -21.12
N ALA A 272 1.10 -1.24 -19.93
CA ALA A 272 -0.29 -0.81 -19.76
C ALA A 272 -0.56 0.56 -20.40
N ALA A 273 0.41 1.46 -20.36
CA ALA A 273 0.27 2.79 -20.98
C ALA A 273 0.02 2.72 -22.50
N THR A 274 0.50 1.68 -23.17
CA THR A 274 0.34 1.47 -24.63
C THR A 274 -0.67 0.39 -24.98
N HIS A 275 -1.14 -0.41 -24.00
CA HIS A 275 -2.06 -1.55 -24.18
C HIS A 275 -3.32 -1.41 -23.32
N GLN A 276 -3.86 -0.20 -23.21
CA GLN A 276 -4.96 0.14 -22.29
C GLN A 276 -6.19 -0.79 -22.43
N ALA A 277 -6.56 -1.16 -23.66
CA ALA A 277 -7.71 -2.04 -23.90
C ALA A 277 -7.45 -3.47 -23.36
N ALA A 278 -6.26 -4.00 -23.58
CA ALA A 278 -5.88 -5.32 -23.07
C ALA A 278 -5.76 -5.31 -21.53
N TRP A 279 -5.20 -4.25 -20.97
CA TRP A 279 -5.16 -4.04 -19.52
C TRP A 279 -6.57 -3.99 -18.93
N ALA A 280 -7.45 -3.14 -19.50
CA ALA A 280 -8.84 -3.02 -19.04
C ALA A 280 -9.60 -4.35 -19.05
N ALA A 281 -9.39 -5.20 -20.07
CA ALA A 281 -10.04 -6.50 -20.16
C ALA A 281 -9.61 -7.47 -19.04
N VAL A 282 -8.32 -7.52 -18.69
CA VAL A 282 -7.82 -8.34 -17.58
C VAL A 282 -8.29 -7.77 -16.25
N TRP A 283 -8.26 -6.47 -16.11
CA TRP A 283 -8.70 -5.77 -14.90
C TRP A 283 -10.21 -5.97 -14.66
N ALA A 284 -11.03 -5.90 -15.71
CA ALA A 284 -12.46 -6.22 -15.64
C ALA A 284 -12.72 -7.63 -15.12
N LYS A 285 -11.92 -8.60 -15.59
CA LYS A 285 -12.03 -10.00 -15.12
C LYS A 285 -11.60 -10.13 -13.65
N ALA A 286 -10.56 -9.43 -13.24
CA ALA A 286 -10.06 -9.47 -11.85
C ALA A 286 -11.04 -8.84 -10.85
N THR A 287 -11.71 -7.74 -11.25
CA THR A 287 -12.63 -6.98 -10.38
C THR A 287 -14.08 -7.44 -10.48
N GLY A 288 -14.46 -8.15 -11.55
CA GLY A 288 -15.85 -8.44 -11.86
C GLY A 288 -16.65 -7.23 -12.38
N LEU A 289 -16.00 -6.09 -12.61
CA LEU A 289 -16.65 -4.89 -13.14
C LEU A 289 -16.78 -4.93 -14.67
N PRO A 290 -17.79 -4.26 -15.25
CA PRO A 290 -17.95 -4.16 -16.69
C PRO A 290 -16.72 -3.60 -17.42
N ALA A 291 -16.39 -4.17 -18.58
CA ALA A 291 -15.23 -3.75 -19.37
C ALA A 291 -15.28 -2.26 -19.78
N THR A 292 -16.47 -1.68 -19.95
CA THR A 292 -16.64 -0.25 -20.24
C THR A 292 -16.21 0.65 -19.08
N ILE A 293 -16.49 0.23 -17.84
CA ILE A 293 -16.02 0.93 -16.64
C ILE A 293 -14.49 0.84 -16.56
N MET A 294 -13.95 -0.36 -16.75
CA MET A 294 -12.52 -0.58 -16.64
C MET A 294 -11.71 0.06 -17.77
N ALA A 295 -12.29 0.25 -18.95
CA ALA A 295 -11.66 0.99 -20.05
C ALA A 295 -11.45 2.48 -19.69
N LYS A 296 -12.41 3.08 -18.98
CA LYS A 296 -12.25 4.45 -18.46
C LYS A 296 -11.22 4.49 -17.33
N ALA A 297 -11.34 3.57 -16.36
CA ALA A 297 -10.42 3.48 -15.23
C ALA A 297 -8.96 3.28 -15.66
N ALA A 298 -8.70 2.39 -16.63
CA ALA A 298 -7.35 2.14 -17.15
C ALA A 298 -6.68 3.37 -17.79
N LYS A 299 -7.49 4.30 -18.32
CA LYS A 299 -7.02 5.57 -18.85
C LYS A 299 -6.80 6.60 -17.74
N ASP A 300 -7.75 6.69 -16.81
CA ASP A 300 -7.78 7.74 -15.80
C ASP A 300 -6.82 7.44 -14.62
N ASP A 301 -6.49 6.16 -14.38
CA ASP A 301 -5.52 5.72 -13.36
C ASP A 301 -4.15 5.32 -13.94
N ALA A 302 -3.83 5.73 -15.16
CA ALA A 302 -2.55 5.42 -15.78
C ALA A 302 -1.38 5.96 -14.94
N ALA A 303 -0.38 5.12 -14.70
CA ALA A 303 0.80 5.48 -13.92
C ALA A 303 2.08 5.02 -14.61
N ARG A 304 3.19 5.73 -14.36
CA ARG A 304 4.52 5.37 -14.85
C ARG A 304 5.54 5.37 -13.71
N ALA A 305 6.45 4.41 -13.71
CA ALA A 305 7.55 4.39 -12.77
C ALA A 305 8.46 5.62 -12.95
N VAL A 306 8.89 6.19 -11.83
CA VAL A 306 9.80 7.33 -11.79
C VAL A 306 10.86 7.10 -10.70
N PRO A 307 12.09 7.62 -10.85
CA PRO A 307 13.06 7.56 -9.78
C PRO A 307 12.61 8.42 -8.59
N ILE A 308 12.93 7.98 -7.39
CA ILE A 308 12.70 8.75 -6.16
C ILE A 308 13.75 9.86 -6.11
N THR A 309 13.36 11.05 -6.57
CA THR A 309 14.21 12.25 -6.59
C THR A 309 13.93 13.14 -5.36
N PRO A 310 14.76 14.13 -5.06
CA PRO A 310 14.46 15.12 -4.03
C PRO A 310 13.09 15.80 -4.20
N ALA A 311 12.63 15.98 -5.45
CA ALA A 311 11.29 16.54 -5.71
C ALA A 311 10.17 15.60 -5.28
N VAL A 312 10.31 14.29 -5.47
CA VAL A 312 9.37 13.27 -4.98
C VAL A 312 9.32 13.29 -3.45
N VAL A 313 10.49 13.30 -2.79
CA VAL A 313 10.60 13.37 -1.32
C VAL A 313 9.96 14.65 -0.78
N THR A 314 10.21 15.79 -1.43
CA THR A 314 9.60 17.08 -1.05
C THR A 314 8.08 17.06 -1.19
N SER A 315 7.56 16.48 -2.28
CA SER A 315 6.11 16.32 -2.46
C SER A 315 5.49 15.50 -1.34
N GLU A 316 6.14 14.41 -0.95
CA GLU A 316 5.63 13.55 0.11
C GLU A 316 5.79 14.16 1.50
N GLN A 317 6.84 14.97 1.72
CA GLN A 317 6.95 15.77 2.93
C GLN A 317 5.79 16.77 3.06
N GLN A 318 5.28 17.30 1.93
CA GLN A 318 4.10 18.17 1.95
C GLN A 318 2.83 17.42 2.36
N VAL A 319 2.69 16.15 1.96
CA VAL A 319 1.59 15.26 2.41
C VAL A 319 1.66 15.12 3.94
N SER A 320 2.82 14.77 4.47
CA SER A 320 3.06 14.64 5.91
C SER A 320 2.73 15.93 6.66
N ASN A 321 3.25 17.07 6.19
CA ASN A 321 3.02 18.36 6.82
C ASN A 321 1.54 18.75 6.82
N ALA A 322 0.79 18.39 5.77
CA ALA A 322 -0.64 18.68 5.69
C ALA A 322 -1.45 17.89 6.73
N PHE A 323 -1.16 16.58 6.88
CA PHE A 323 -1.82 15.76 7.90
C PHE A 323 -1.44 16.19 9.33
N THR A 324 -0.18 16.55 9.57
CA THR A 324 0.26 17.12 10.86
C THR A 324 -0.50 18.42 11.18
N ALA A 325 -0.58 19.34 10.21
CA ALA A 325 -1.28 20.61 10.38
C ALA A 325 -2.78 20.45 10.59
N ALA A 326 -3.38 19.40 10.04
CA ALA A 326 -4.78 19.04 10.26
C ALA A 326 -5.02 18.28 11.58
N GLY A 327 -3.97 17.94 12.34
CA GLY A 327 -4.07 17.17 13.58
C GLY A 327 -4.43 15.69 13.38
N LEU A 328 -4.27 15.16 12.15
CA LEU A 328 -4.66 13.79 11.79
C LEU A 328 -3.53 12.77 12.01
N ILE A 329 -2.29 13.21 12.15
CA ILE A 329 -1.15 12.40 12.58
C ILE A 329 -0.40 13.10 13.71
N PRO A 330 0.22 12.35 14.65
CA PRO A 330 1.02 12.93 15.72
C PRO A 330 2.37 13.43 15.22
N GLY A 331 2.83 14.58 15.74
CA GLY A 331 4.19 15.06 15.57
C GLY A 331 4.57 15.41 14.14
N HIS A 332 5.89 15.49 13.92
CA HIS A 332 6.49 15.77 12.60
C HIS A 332 7.21 14.51 12.09
N VAL A 333 6.88 14.09 10.88
CA VAL A 333 7.56 12.98 10.19
C VAL A 333 8.55 13.58 9.20
N ASP A 334 9.84 13.27 9.37
CA ASP A 334 10.88 13.51 8.36
C ASP A 334 10.84 12.37 7.34
N PHE A 335 10.16 12.61 6.23
CA PHE A 335 9.89 11.60 5.22
C PHE A 335 11.16 11.08 4.54
N SER A 336 12.22 11.87 4.49
CA SER A 336 13.49 11.47 3.88
C SER A 336 14.11 10.21 4.53
N LYS A 337 13.81 9.95 5.81
CA LYS A 337 14.30 8.78 6.55
C LYS A 337 13.63 7.46 6.13
N PHE A 338 12.53 7.56 5.41
CA PHE A 338 11.74 6.40 4.96
C PHE A 338 11.98 6.03 3.50
N VAL A 339 12.90 6.69 2.81
CA VAL A 339 13.21 6.47 1.40
C VAL A 339 14.48 5.66 1.24
N ASP A 340 14.46 4.68 0.34
CA ASP A 340 15.64 3.92 -0.09
C ASP A 340 15.84 4.07 -1.60
N THR A 341 16.76 4.96 -1.99
CA THR A 341 17.07 5.26 -3.40
C THR A 341 17.93 4.21 -4.09
N ALA A 342 18.44 3.19 -3.36
CA ALA A 342 19.22 2.09 -3.95
C ALA A 342 18.44 1.28 -4.99
N TYR A 343 17.11 1.43 -4.99
CA TYR A 343 16.20 0.78 -5.96
C TYR A 343 15.84 1.66 -7.16
N ASN A 344 16.31 2.90 -7.24
CA ASN A 344 15.96 3.82 -8.34
C ASN A 344 16.31 3.31 -9.75
N SER A 345 17.33 2.45 -9.87
CA SER A 345 17.70 1.82 -11.16
C SER A 345 16.59 0.91 -11.72
N THR A 346 15.63 0.49 -10.90
CA THR A 346 14.48 -0.32 -11.34
C THR A 346 13.38 0.51 -12.02
N ALA A 347 13.32 1.82 -11.75
CA ALA A 347 12.32 2.74 -12.30
C ALA A 347 12.63 3.15 -13.77
N GLY A 348 13.89 2.98 -14.23
CA GLY A 348 14.24 3.16 -15.62
C GLY A 348 13.74 1.95 -16.42
N GLY A 349 12.65 2.10 -17.16
CA GLY A 349 12.36 1.19 -18.25
C GLY A 349 13.61 1.09 -19.11
N ALA A 350 13.96 -0.11 -19.55
CA ALA A 350 15.09 -0.32 -20.44
C ALA A 350 15.02 0.69 -21.59
N SER A 351 16.02 1.59 -21.64
CA SER A 351 16.31 2.45 -22.79
C SER A 351 16.64 1.60 -23.99
#